data_94f980617c48995fdf42d8ac2e671b66
#
_entry.id   94f980617c48995fdf42d8ac2e671b66
#
_cell.length_a   1.000
_cell.length_b   1.000
_cell.length_c   1.000
_cell.angle_alpha   90.00
_cell.angle_beta   90.00
_cell.angle_gamma   90.00
#
_symmetry.space_group_name_H-M   'P 1'
#
loop_
_entity.id
_entity.type
_entity.pdbx_description
1 polymer ?
#
loop_
_entity_poly.entity_id
_entity_poly.type
_entity_poly.pdbx_seq_one_letter_code
_entity_poly.pdbx_strand_id
1 'polypeptide(L)'
;MIKVASYNMRKSIGTDRRRRPERTLGVLCEIDADIVALQEADRRFGTRSAVLTTHLLAETGNWKAIPFGVRQRSMGWHGNALLVRRDAEILDCEAIHLPALEPRGAVMADLRIAGQVIRVVGMHLDLSGLWRRRQAASIIAHLHASTHQRPTVLMGDLNEWTSGSGCLRDFAAHFDFAATGKSFHARRPVARLDRIMASRDLRFAGAGVHDSPAARTASDHLPIWATVAPA
;
A
#
# COMPACT_ATOMS: atom_id res chain seq x y z
N MET A 1 -1.56 -4.82 18.73
CA MET A 1 -2.29 -4.18 17.61
C MET A 1 -1.27 -3.54 16.69
N ILE A 2 -1.49 -3.62 15.39
CA ILE A 2 -0.59 -3.08 14.35
C ILE A 2 -1.37 -2.07 13.52
N LYS A 3 -0.87 -0.85 13.38
CA LYS A 3 -1.46 0.18 12.53
C LYS A 3 -0.85 0.12 11.14
N VAL A 4 -1.68 -0.09 10.13
CA VAL A 4 -1.27 -0.15 8.73
C VAL A 4 -1.84 1.02 7.95
N ALA A 5 -1.15 1.48 6.91
CA ALA A 5 -1.62 2.54 6.04
C ALA A 5 -1.31 2.25 4.57
N SER A 6 -2.16 2.75 3.69
CA SER A 6 -1.92 2.74 2.24
C SER A 6 -2.00 4.15 1.69
N TYR A 7 -1.06 4.52 0.82
CA TYR A 7 -0.99 5.86 0.26
C TYR A 7 -0.46 5.85 -1.18
N ASN A 8 -1.35 6.15 -2.14
CA ASN A 8 -0.90 6.52 -3.47
C ASN A 8 -0.34 7.94 -3.40
N MET A 9 0.99 8.05 -3.37
CA MET A 9 1.68 9.32 -3.16
C MET A 9 1.92 10.12 -4.44
N ARG A 10 1.44 9.64 -5.58
CA ARG A 10 1.56 10.32 -6.88
C ARG A 10 2.98 10.87 -7.14
N LYS A 11 4.01 10.11 -6.85
CA LYS A 11 5.42 10.53 -7.01
C LYS A 11 5.77 11.81 -6.23
N SER A 12 5.07 12.04 -5.10
CA SER A 12 5.09 13.28 -4.30
C SER A 12 4.72 14.54 -5.08
N ILE A 13 3.94 14.39 -6.17
CA ILE A 13 3.39 15.52 -6.92
C ILE A 13 2.02 15.87 -6.34
N GLY A 14 1.97 16.99 -5.65
CA GLY A 14 0.75 17.44 -5.02
C GLY A 14 -0.32 17.96 -5.98
N THR A 15 -1.47 18.32 -5.41
CA THR A 15 -2.58 18.93 -6.14
C THR A 15 -2.21 20.34 -6.68
N ASP A 16 -1.12 20.93 -6.18
CA ASP A 16 -0.45 22.14 -6.67
C ASP A 16 0.51 21.88 -7.85
N ARG A 17 0.60 20.62 -8.33
CA ARG A 17 1.50 20.14 -9.37
C ARG A 17 3.00 20.27 -9.04
N ARG A 18 3.37 20.53 -7.79
CA ARG A 18 4.75 20.59 -7.32
C ARG A 18 5.16 19.29 -6.67
N ARG A 19 6.35 18.79 -7.02
CA ARG A 19 6.94 17.62 -6.36
C ARG A 19 7.61 18.06 -5.06
N ARG A 20 7.14 17.52 -3.93
CA ARG A 20 7.68 17.81 -2.59
C ARG A 20 7.66 16.52 -1.74
N PRO A 21 8.74 15.71 -1.79
CA PRO A 21 8.85 14.48 -1.00
C PRO A 21 8.69 14.71 0.51
N GLU A 22 9.21 15.84 1.02
CA GLU A 22 9.13 16.22 2.43
C GLU A 22 7.66 16.35 2.89
N ARG A 23 6.80 16.87 2.03
CA ARG A 23 5.36 16.99 2.32
C ARG A 23 4.70 15.61 2.43
N THR A 24 5.03 14.69 1.54
CA THR A 24 4.55 13.30 1.62
C THR A 24 5.00 12.67 2.92
N LEU A 25 6.26 12.86 3.30
CA LEU A 25 6.82 12.34 4.54
C LEU A 25 6.13 12.94 5.77
N GLY A 26 5.84 14.25 5.76
CA GLY A 26 5.07 14.90 6.82
C GLY A 26 3.69 14.24 7.01
N VAL A 27 2.99 13.91 5.91
CA VAL A 27 1.70 13.20 5.96
C VAL A 27 1.87 11.79 6.55
N LEU A 28 2.94 11.07 6.22
CA LEU A 28 3.22 9.77 6.82
C LEU A 28 3.48 9.89 8.33
N CYS A 29 4.18 10.94 8.78
CA CYS A 29 4.38 11.21 10.20
C CYS A 29 3.08 11.54 10.93
N GLU A 30 2.14 12.27 10.31
CA GLU A 30 0.82 12.52 10.89
C GLU A 30 0.02 11.22 11.08
N ILE A 31 0.12 10.28 10.15
CA ILE A 31 -0.57 8.99 10.23
C ILE A 31 0.06 8.10 11.29
N ASP A 32 1.39 8.11 11.39
CA ASP A 32 2.18 7.34 12.35
C ASP A 32 1.83 5.84 12.35
N ALA A 33 1.82 5.23 11.15
CA ALA A 33 1.54 3.81 10.99
C ALA A 33 2.80 2.95 11.18
N ASP A 34 2.61 1.71 11.61
CA ASP A 34 3.69 0.74 11.78
C ASP A 34 4.16 0.18 10.44
N ILE A 35 3.23 0.01 9.51
CA ILE A 35 3.48 -0.49 8.15
C ILE A 35 2.77 0.42 7.16
N VAL A 36 3.47 0.83 6.11
CA VAL A 36 2.90 1.69 5.05
C VAL A 36 3.12 1.05 3.69
N ALA A 37 2.06 0.86 2.92
CA ALA A 37 2.13 0.53 1.50
C ALA A 37 2.03 1.83 0.68
N LEU A 38 3.05 2.08 -0.12
CA LEU A 38 3.10 3.23 -1.02
C LEU A 38 2.84 2.78 -2.45
N GLN A 39 2.05 3.56 -3.19
CA GLN A 39 1.90 3.44 -4.62
C GLN A 39 2.47 4.67 -5.30
N GLU A 40 2.92 4.51 -6.53
CA GLU A 40 3.62 5.54 -7.29
C GLU A 40 4.86 6.11 -6.56
N ALA A 41 5.59 5.28 -5.80
CA ALA A 41 6.76 5.67 -5.03
C ALA A 41 8.00 5.95 -5.87
N ASP A 42 8.03 5.53 -7.14
CA ASP A 42 9.14 5.71 -8.06
C ASP A 42 8.81 6.73 -9.17
N ARG A 43 9.85 7.36 -9.73
CA ARG A 43 9.71 8.18 -10.93
C ARG A 43 9.28 7.32 -12.12
N ARG A 44 8.41 7.87 -12.99
CA ARG A 44 7.85 7.12 -14.13
C ARG A 44 8.88 6.80 -15.21
N PHE A 45 9.85 7.70 -15.44
CA PHE A 45 10.82 7.64 -16.55
C PHE A 45 12.26 7.53 -16.06
N GLY A 46 13.15 7.12 -16.97
CA GLY A 46 14.57 6.97 -16.70
C GLY A 46 14.87 5.77 -15.79
N THR A 47 15.75 5.97 -14.83
CA THR A 47 16.18 4.94 -13.88
C THR A 47 15.09 4.51 -12.90
N ARG A 48 13.88 5.10 -12.98
CA ARG A 48 12.77 4.87 -12.03
C ARG A 48 13.21 4.97 -10.58
N SER A 49 14.03 5.99 -10.28
CA SER A 49 14.53 6.20 -8.92
C SER A 49 13.41 6.48 -7.93
N ALA A 50 13.60 6.00 -6.70
CA ALA A 50 12.73 6.29 -5.57
C ALA A 50 12.54 7.80 -5.39
N VAL A 51 11.31 8.21 -5.07
CA VAL A 51 10.99 9.61 -4.79
C VAL A 51 11.32 9.96 -3.34
N LEU A 52 11.00 9.05 -2.39
CA LEU A 52 11.47 9.14 -1.02
C LEU A 52 12.84 8.44 -0.95
N THR A 53 13.89 9.21 -0.79
CA THR A 53 15.25 8.66 -0.69
C THR A 53 15.47 8.00 0.67
N THR A 54 16.42 7.08 0.75
CA THR A 54 16.83 6.46 2.02
C THR A 54 17.29 7.51 3.04
N HIS A 55 17.96 8.55 2.57
CA HIS A 55 18.37 9.69 3.40
C HIS A 55 17.17 10.40 4.02
N LEU A 56 16.17 10.76 3.21
CA LEU A 56 14.96 11.44 3.66
C LEU A 56 14.16 10.59 4.67
N LEU A 57 14.09 9.28 4.45
CA LEU A 57 13.48 8.36 5.41
C LEU A 57 14.29 8.26 6.71
N ALA A 58 15.62 8.36 6.61
CA ALA A 58 16.50 8.33 7.78
C ALA A 58 16.37 9.55 8.68
N GLU A 59 16.08 10.73 8.09
CA GLU A 59 15.88 11.98 8.83
C GLU A 59 14.71 11.92 9.80
N THR A 60 13.62 11.22 9.44
CA THR A 60 12.49 11.02 10.37
C THR A 60 12.75 9.95 11.42
N GLY A 61 13.69 9.04 11.15
CA GLY A 61 14.04 7.95 12.06
C GLY A 61 12.96 6.86 12.23
N ASN A 62 11.77 7.00 11.66
CA ASN A 62 10.62 6.16 11.99
C ASN A 62 10.56 4.87 11.17
N TRP A 63 10.96 4.91 9.89
CA TRP A 63 10.78 3.78 8.98
C TRP A 63 12.05 3.38 8.26
N LYS A 64 12.05 2.13 7.80
CA LYS A 64 12.95 1.61 6.76
C LYS A 64 12.12 1.07 5.59
N ALA A 65 12.63 1.22 4.37
CA ALA A 65 12.04 0.59 3.20
C ALA A 65 12.40 -0.89 3.15
N ILE A 66 11.48 -1.75 2.72
CA ILE A 66 11.75 -3.17 2.50
C ILE A 66 12.50 -3.33 1.17
N PRO A 67 13.67 -4.02 1.16
CA PRO A 67 14.48 -4.18 -0.04
C PRO A 67 13.98 -5.35 -0.89
N PHE A 68 13.23 -5.08 -1.95
CA PHE A 68 12.74 -6.13 -2.87
C PHE A 68 13.79 -6.60 -3.89
N GLY A 69 14.95 -5.97 -3.95
CA GLY A 69 16.10 -6.44 -4.76
C GLY A 69 15.94 -6.30 -6.28
N VAL A 70 14.84 -5.75 -6.77
CA VAL A 70 14.48 -5.81 -8.20
C VAL A 70 15.17 -4.74 -9.04
N ARG A 71 15.45 -3.57 -8.47
CA ARG A 71 16.19 -2.47 -9.15
C ARG A 71 16.94 -1.61 -8.14
N GLN A 72 18.20 -1.33 -8.41
CA GLN A 72 19.13 -0.63 -7.49
C GLN A 72 18.67 0.76 -7.01
N ARG A 73 17.82 1.47 -7.77
CA ARG A 73 17.39 2.83 -7.46
C ARG A 73 15.89 2.96 -7.17
N SER A 74 15.13 1.90 -7.35
CA SER A 74 13.70 1.83 -7.02
C SER A 74 13.53 1.50 -5.55
N MET A 75 12.47 2.03 -4.92
CA MET A 75 12.11 1.65 -3.55
C MET A 75 11.43 0.28 -3.49
N GLY A 76 10.92 -0.24 -4.63
CA GLY A 76 10.17 -1.48 -4.65
C GLY A 76 9.96 -2.01 -6.07
N TRP A 77 8.73 -2.36 -6.43
CA TRP A 77 8.38 -2.95 -7.71
C TRP A 77 7.25 -2.19 -8.42
N HIS A 78 7.50 -1.68 -9.62
CA HIS A 78 6.56 -0.89 -10.42
C HIS A 78 5.89 0.27 -9.65
N GLY A 79 6.66 0.93 -8.75
CA GLY A 79 6.19 2.02 -7.92
C GLY A 79 5.44 1.59 -6.66
N ASN A 80 5.29 0.27 -6.40
CA ASN A 80 4.83 -0.23 -5.12
C ASN A 80 6.00 -0.40 -4.18
N ALA A 81 5.88 0.10 -2.96
CA ALA A 81 6.88 -0.04 -1.90
C ALA A 81 6.22 -0.28 -0.55
N LEU A 82 6.95 -0.92 0.35
CA LEU A 82 6.56 -1.08 1.74
C LEU A 82 7.57 -0.39 2.64
N LEU A 83 7.06 0.40 3.57
CA LEU A 83 7.81 0.95 4.70
C LEU A 83 7.37 0.25 5.97
N VAL A 84 8.32 -0.04 6.85
CA VAL A 84 8.04 -0.64 8.16
C VAL A 84 8.83 0.09 9.24
N ARG A 85 8.35 0.05 10.48
CA ARG A 85 9.09 0.55 11.62
C ARG A 85 10.49 -0.06 11.64
N ARG A 86 11.49 0.70 12.12
CA ARG A 86 12.90 0.25 12.11
C ARG A 86 13.15 -0.99 12.91
N ASP A 87 12.43 -1.20 14.00
CA ASP A 87 12.49 -2.36 14.90
C ASP A 87 11.79 -3.60 14.35
N ALA A 88 10.98 -3.47 13.30
CA ALA A 88 10.35 -4.63 12.65
C ALA A 88 11.41 -5.51 11.99
N GLU A 89 11.33 -6.82 12.18
CA GLU A 89 12.16 -7.82 11.49
C GLU A 89 11.49 -8.20 10.16
N ILE A 90 12.25 -8.15 9.07
CA ILE A 90 11.84 -8.62 7.76
C ILE A 90 12.24 -10.09 7.66
N LEU A 91 11.25 -10.99 7.65
CA LEU A 91 11.49 -12.44 7.59
C LEU A 91 11.68 -12.92 6.16
N ASP A 92 10.88 -12.35 5.23
CA ASP A 92 10.93 -12.63 3.80
C ASP A 92 10.32 -11.46 3.02
N CYS A 93 10.70 -11.29 1.76
CA CYS A 93 10.08 -10.29 0.88
C CYS A 93 10.28 -10.63 -0.59
N GLU A 94 9.26 -10.39 -1.38
CA GLU A 94 9.28 -10.63 -2.82
C GLU A 94 8.41 -9.66 -3.63
N ALA A 95 8.70 -9.54 -4.90
CA ALA A 95 7.87 -8.85 -5.87
C ALA A 95 6.93 -9.85 -6.56
N ILE A 96 5.63 -9.61 -6.52
CA ILE A 96 4.63 -10.44 -7.20
C ILE A 96 4.44 -9.91 -8.61
N HIS A 97 4.79 -10.72 -9.61
CA HIS A 97 4.58 -10.42 -11.01
C HIS A 97 3.10 -10.61 -11.37
N LEU A 98 2.45 -9.54 -11.79
CA LEU A 98 1.04 -9.55 -12.16
C LEU A 98 0.86 -9.48 -13.68
N PRO A 99 -0.14 -10.17 -14.25
CA PRO A 99 -0.53 -9.95 -15.64
C PRO A 99 -1.04 -8.51 -15.80
N ALA A 100 -0.45 -7.72 -16.70
CA ALA A 100 -0.77 -6.30 -16.81
C ALA A 100 -0.58 -5.78 -18.23
N LEU A 101 -1.42 -4.79 -18.62
CA LEU A 101 -1.21 -3.98 -19.83
C LEU A 101 -0.20 -2.85 -19.56
N GLU A 102 -0.27 -2.25 -18.38
CA GLU A 102 0.65 -1.23 -17.90
C GLU A 102 1.59 -1.84 -16.84
N PRO A 103 2.73 -1.21 -16.58
CA PRO A 103 3.63 -1.65 -15.49
C PRO A 103 2.94 -1.55 -14.13
N ARG A 104 2.22 -2.58 -13.75
CA ARG A 104 1.53 -2.77 -12.48
C ARG A 104 2.14 -3.98 -11.77
N GLY A 105 1.97 -4.06 -10.46
CA GLY A 105 2.53 -5.15 -9.68
C GLY A 105 2.06 -5.12 -8.24
N ALA A 106 2.51 -6.10 -7.48
CA ALA A 106 2.39 -6.12 -6.05
C ALA A 106 3.74 -6.46 -5.41
N VAL A 107 3.89 -6.12 -4.15
CA VAL A 107 5.04 -6.47 -3.33
C VAL A 107 4.53 -7.12 -2.05
N MET A 108 5.19 -8.17 -1.61
CA MET A 108 4.81 -8.94 -0.43
C MET A 108 5.97 -9.00 0.55
N ALA A 109 5.68 -8.93 1.84
CA ALA A 109 6.66 -9.15 2.88
C ALA A 109 6.05 -9.88 4.07
N ASP A 110 6.81 -10.80 4.64
CA ASP A 110 6.56 -11.43 5.93
C ASP A 110 7.37 -10.69 6.99
N LEU A 111 6.69 -10.20 8.01
CA LEU A 111 7.26 -9.32 9.01
C LEU A 111 7.03 -9.88 10.42
N ARG A 112 8.01 -9.68 11.32
CA ARG A 112 7.77 -9.78 12.76
C ARG A 112 7.77 -8.37 13.34
N ILE A 113 6.65 -7.98 13.91
CA ILE A 113 6.44 -6.65 14.49
C ILE A 113 5.55 -6.77 15.73
N ALA A 114 5.89 -6.05 16.81
CA ALA A 114 5.17 -6.10 18.08
C ALA A 114 4.92 -7.55 18.58
N GLY A 115 5.89 -8.46 18.37
CA GLY A 115 5.81 -9.87 18.75
C GLY A 115 4.91 -10.74 17.87
N GLN A 116 4.32 -10.20 16.80
CA GLN A 116 3.43 -10.92 15.88
C GLN A 116 4.10 -11.12 14.51
N VAL A 117 3.82 -12.26 13.89
CA VAL A 117 4.21 -12.49 12.49
C VAL A 117 3.01 -12.19 11.61
N ILE A 118 3.20 -11.30 10.63
CA ILE A 118 2.16 -10.84 9.72
C ILE A 118 2.70 -10.77 8.29
N ARG A 119 1.88 -11.15 7.32
CA ARG A 119 2.14 -10.95 5.90
C ARG A 119 1.48 -9.66 5.42
N VAL A 120 2.20 -8.88 4.65
CA VAL A 120 1.67 -7.65 4.07
C VAL A 120 1.87 -7.64 2.56
N VAL A 121 0.81 -7.30 1.83
CA VAL A 121 0.84 -7.15 0.37
C VAL A 121 0.47 -5.72 0.02
N GLY A 122 1.40 -4.99 -0.59
CA GLY A 122 1.17 -3.67 -1.18
C GLY A 122 0.93 -3.80 -2.68
N MET A 123 -0.11 -3.17 -3.22
CA MET A 123 -0.47 -3.32 -4.63
C MET A 123 -0.96 -2.02 -5.26
N HIS A 124 -0.80 -1.94 -6.60
CA HIS A 124 -1.44 -0.93 -7.44
C HIS A 124 -1.97 -1.63 -8.69
N LEU A 125 -3.30 -1.79 -8.76
CA LEU A 125 -3.93 -2.55 -9.83
C LEU A 125 -4.18 -1.71 -11.08
N ASP A 126 -4.50 -2.40 -12.18
CA ASP A 126 -4.71 -1.81 -13.51
C ASP A 126 -5.98 -0.94 -13.57
N LEU A 127 -6.03 -0.03 -14.54
CA LEU A 127 -7.22 0.78 -14.82
C LEU A 127 -8.35 -0.03 -15.49
N SER A 128 -8.02 -1.12 -16.19
CA SER A 128 -8.99 -2.00 -16.83
C SER A 128 -9.59 -2.99 -15.85
N GLY A 129 -10.93 -3.07 -15.78
CA GLY A 129 -11.65 -4.01 -14.90
C GLY A 129 -11.32 -5.48 -15.16
N LEU A 130 -11.10 -5.85 -16.44
CA LEU A 130 -10.69 -7.20 -16.79
C LEU A 130 -9.32 -7.56 -16.22
N TRP A 131 -8.35 -6.65 -16.37
CA TRP A 131 -7.01 -6.87 -15.86
C TRP A 131 -6.96 -6.84 -14.34
N ARG A 132 -7.72 -5.95 -13.68
CA ARG A 132 -7.85 -5.96 -12.21
C ARG A 132 -8.32 -7.31 -11.68
N ARG A 133 -9.32 -7.95 -12.32
CA ARG A 133 -9.78 -9.29 -11.92
C ARG A 133 -8.71 -10.37 -12.10
N ARG A 134 -7.98 -10.34 -13.23
CA ARG A 134 -6.86 -11.26 -13.46
C ARG A 134 -5.75 -11.06 -12.42
N GLN A 135 -5.46 -9.82 -12.08
CA GLN A 135 -4.47 -9.46 -11.06
C GLN A 135 -4.92 -9.92 -9.68
N ALA A 136 -6.17 -9.70 -9.30
CA ALA A 136 -6.72 -10.20 -8.04
C ALA A 136 -6.62 -11.74 -7.94
N ALA A 137 -7.03 -12.45 -8.99
CA ALA A 137 -6.91 -13.91 -9.04
C ALA A 137 -5.44 -14.37 -8.92
N SER A 138 -4.50 -13.68 -9.58
CA SER A 138 -3.07 -13.98 -9.48
C SER A 138 -2.52 -13.78 -8.06
N ILE A 139 -2.89 -12.69 -7.38
CA ILE A 139 -2.49 -12.42 -5.99
C ILE A 139 -3.06 -13.50 -5.06
N ILE A 140 -4.35 -13.81 -5.18
CA ILE A 140 -5.01 -14.83 -4.36
C ILE A 140 -4.35 -16.20 -4.57
N ALA A 141 -4.10 -16.61 -5.81
CA ALA A 141 -3.43 -17.87 -6.13
C ALA A 141 -2.00 -17.90 -5.55
N HIS A 142 -1.26 -16.80 -5.64
CA HIS A 142 0.09 -16.69 -5.07
C HIS A 142 0.08 -16.86 -3.54
N LEU A 143 -0.87 -16.23 -2.85
CA LEU A 143 -1.02 -16.37 -1.40
C LEU A 143 -1.42 -17.81 -0.98
N HIS A 144 -2.28 -18.46 -1.74
CA HIS A 144 -2.66 -19.86 -1.47
C HIS A 144 -1.51 -20.83 -1.73
N ALA A 145 -0.65 -20.57 -2.70
CA ALA A 145 0.51 -21.38 -3.01
C ALA A 145 1.66 -21.20 -2.01
N SER A 146 1.59 -20.21 -1.14
CA SER A 146 2.63 -19.95 -0.13
C SER A 146 2.74 -21.10 0.86
N THR A 147 3.97 -21.56 1.12
CA THR A 147 4.25 -22.68 2.05
C THR A 147 3.87 -22.34 3.49
N HIS A 148 3.87 -21.06 3.84
CA HIS A 148 3.50 -20.60 5.18
C HIS A 148 2.21 -19.78 5.10
N GLN A 149 1.12 -20.30 5.61
CA GLN A 149 -0.09 -19.52 5.84
C GLN A 149 0.14 -18.58 7.02
N ARG A 150 -0.15 -17.29 6.82
CA ARG A 150 0.08 -16.24 7.82
C ARG A 150 -1.10 -15.28 7.85
N PRO A 151 -1.39 -14.66 9.01
CA PRO A 151 -2.26 -13.51 9.08
C PRO A 151 -1.83 -12.47 8.04
N THR A 152 -2.72 -12.13 7.12
CA THR A 152 -2.36 -11.37 5.92
C THR A 152 -3.16 -10.07 5.83
N VAL A 153 -2.47 -8.96 5.55
CA VAL A 153 -3.06 -7.67 5.20
C VAL A 153 -2.71 -7.33 3.76
N LEU A 154 -3.73 -7.03 2.96
CA LEU A 154 -3.58 -6.52 1.60
C LEU A 154 -4.01 -5.06 1.57
N MET A 155 -3.22 -4.21 0.92
CA MET A 155 -3.55 -2.79 0.83
C MET A 155 -2.99 -2.14 -0.44
N GLY A 156 -3.72 -1.16 -0.93
CA GLY A 156 -3.28 -0.43 -2.12
C GLY A 156 -4.39 0.29 -2.85
N ASP A 157 -4.00 0.90 -3.97
CA ASP A 157 -4.90 1.49 -4.95
C ASP A 157 -5.38 0.40 -5.92
N LEU A 158 -6.64 0.02 -5.78
CA LEU A 158 -7.25 -1.01 -6.60
C LEU A 158 -7.86 -0.45 -7.89
N ASN A 159 -7.90 0.88 -8.06
CA ASN A 159 -8.53 1.53 -9.21
C ASN A 159 -9.96 1.05 -9.50
N GLU A 160 -10.67 0.50 -8.48
CA GLU A 160 -12.03 0.00 -8.62
C GLU A 160 -13.05 1.03 -8.15
N TRP A 161 -13.82 1.53 -9.11
CA TRP A 161 -14.82 2.58 -8.91
C TRP A 161 -16.15 2.06 -8.41
N THR A 162 -16.48 0.82 -8.77
CA THR A 162 -17.74 0.18 -8.39
C THR A 162 -17.61 -0.57 -7.09
N SER A 163 -18.58 -0.43 -6.20
CA SER A 163 -18.62 -1.17 -4.93
C SER A 163 -19.22 -2.56 -5.12
N GLY A 164 -18.62 -3.58 -4.52
CA GLY A 164 -19.16 -4.95 -4.46
C GLY A 164 -19.10 -5.75 -5.75
N SER A 165 -18.36 -5.29 -6.77
CA SER A 165 -18.20 -5.99 -8.06
C SER A 165 -16.73 -6.07 -8.49
N GLY A 166 -16.47 -6.66 -9.64
CA GLY A 166 -15.13 -6.77 -10.20
C GLY A 166 -14.15 -7.47 -9.25
N CYS A 167 -12.94 -6.95 -9.15
CA CYS A 167 -11.89 -7.51 -8.28
C CYS A 167 -12.24 -7.45 -6.78
N LEU A 168 -13.13 -6.53 -6.36
CA LEU A 168 -13.55 -6.45 -4.96
C LEU A 168 -14.33 -7.70 -4.54
N ARG A 169 -15.19 -8.23 -5.42
CA ARG A 169 -15.91 -9.49 -5.15
C ARG A 169 -14.94 -10.66 -5.06
N ASP A 170 -13.93 -10.70 -5.92
CA ASP A 170 -12.93 -11.75 -5.93
C ASP A 170 -12.14 -11.75 -4.61
N PHE A 171 -11.71 -10.58 -4.12
CA PHE A 171 -11.06 -10.46 -2.81
C PHE A 171 -12.00 -10.74 -1.63
N ALA A 172 -13.27 -10.32 -1.67
CA ALA A 172 -14.23 -10.49 -0.58
C ALA A 172 -14.53 -11.97 -0.26
N ALA A 173 -14.28 -12.88 -1.20
CA ALA A 173 -14.38 -14.32 -0.96
C ALA A 173 -13.35 -14.82 0.08
N HIS A 174 -12.23 -14.11 0.23
CA HIS A 174 -11.07 -14.54 1.03
C HIS A 174 -10.72 -13.58 2.17
N PHE A 175 -11.06 -12.29 2.06
CA PHE A 175 -10.62 -11.22 2.96
C PHE A 175 -11.79 -10.32 3.38
N ASP A 176 -11.71 -9.80 4.59
CA ASP A 176 -12.59 -8.77 5.09
C ASP A 176 -12.04 -7.38 4.76
N PHE A 177 -12.92 -6.43 4.47
CA PHE A 177 -12.56 -5.06 4.10
C PHE A 177 -12.65 -4.10 5.28
N ALA A 178 -11.62 -3.28 5.47
CA ALA A 178 -11.68 -2.18 6.42
C ALA A 178 -12.66 -1.08 5.96
N ALA A 179 -13.41 -0.54 6.88
CA ALA A 179 -14.36 0.56 6.63
C ALA A 179 -13.64 1.92 6.56
N THR A 180 -12.73 2.10 5.58
CA THR A 180 -11.88 3.29 5.51
C THR A 180 -12.62 4.55 5.06
N GLY A 181 -13.34 4.53 3.96
CA GLY A 181 -13.99 5.72 3.41
C GLY A 181 -13.52 6.07 1.99
N LYS A 182 -13.88 7.28 1.53
CA LYS A 182 -13.53 7.78 0.20
C LYS A 182 -12.15 8.46 0.25
N SER A 183 -11.24 8.12 -0.66
CA SER A 183 -9.85 8.61 -0.70
C SER A 183 -9.54 9.47 -1.92
N PHE A 184 -10.29 9.34 -3.00
CA PHE A 184 -10.06 10.03 -4.27
C PHE A 184 -11.23 10.93 -4.67
N HIS A 185 -11.06 12.09 -5.22
CA HIS A 185 -9.87 12.91 -5.34
C HIS A 185 -9.64 13.69 -4.03
N ALA A 186 -8.40 13.84 -3.56
CA ALA A 186 -8.06 14.39 -2.24
C ALA A 186 -8.74 15.72 -1.89
N ARG A 187 -8.96 16.63 -2.88
CA ARG A 187 -9.67 17.90 -2.66
C ARG A 187 -11.16 17.73 -2.39
N ARG A 188 -11.79 16.70 -2.99
CA ARG A 188 -13.22 16.36 -2.86
C ARG A 188 -13.39 14.85 -3.01
N PRO A 189 -13.21 14.08 -1.96
CA PRO A 189 -13.25 12.61 -2.05
C PRO A 189 -14.64 12.10 -2.46
N VAL A 190 -14.72 11.45 -3.62
CA VAL A 190 -15.96 10.90 -4.19
C VAL A 190 -15.87 9.39 -4.40
N ALA A 191 -14.66 8.83 -4.56
CA ALA A 191 -14.42 7.42 -4.83
C ALA A 191 -13.56 6.76 -3.74
N ARG A 192 -13.81 5.46 -3.54
CA ARG A 192 -13.00 4.58 -2.70
C ARG A 192 -12.11 3.76 -3.62
N LEU A 193 -10.97 4.30 -4.07
CA LEU A 193 -10.04 3.57 -4.94
C LEU A 193 -9.04 2.77 -4.13
N ASP A 194 -8.68 3.29 -2.96
CA ASP A 194 -7.75 2.66 -2.03
C ASP A 194 -8.49 1.73 -1.06
N ARG A 195 -7.93 0.57 -0.78
CA ARG A 195 -8.51 -0.45 0.10
C ARG A 195 -7.45 -1.01 1.04
N ILE A 196 -7.91 -1.40 2.23
CA ILE A 196 -7.21 -2.27 3.18
C ILE A 196 -8.12 -3.47 3.42
N MET A 197 -7.54 -4.66 3.31
CA MET A 197 -8.21 -5.94 3.49
C MET A 197 -7.38 -6.81 4.42
N ALA A 198 -8.02 -7.67 5.19
CA ALA A 198 -7.33 -8.60 6.08
C ALA A 198 -7.92 -10.00 5.99
N SER A 199 -7.07 -11.01 6.19
CA SER A 199 -7.51 -12.39 6.36
C SER A 199 -8.34 -12.53 7.65
N ARG A 200 -9.21 -13.53 7.70
CA ARG A 200 -10.24 -13.69 8.75
C ARG A 200 -9.69 -14.02 10.14
N ASP A 201 -8.41 -14.34 10.24
CA ASP A 201 -7.66 -14.48 11.50
C ASP A 201 -7.20 -13.13 12.09
N LEU A 202 -7.52 -12.03 11.39
CA LEU A 202 -7.33 -10.67 11.85
C LEU A 202 -8.68 -9.95 11.92
N ARG A 203 -8.83 -9.06 12.90
CA ARG A 203 -9.96 -8.14 13.00
C ARG A 203 -9.51 -6.70 12.94
N PHE A 204 -10.38 -5.82 12.43
CA PHE A 204 -10.13 -4.38 12.42
C PHE A 204 -10.61 -3.77 13.75
N ALA A 205 -9.70 -3.14 14.50
CA ALA A 205 -10.01 -2.36 15.70
C ALA A 205 -10.37 -0.91 15.39
N GLY A 206 -10.01 -0.42 14.19
CA GLY A 206 -10.34 0.91 13.71
C GLY A 206 -9.85 1.07 12.27
N ALA A 207 -10.48 1.96 11.53
CA ALA A 207 -10.08 2.30 10.17
C ALA A 207 -10.59 3.69 9.79
N GLY A 208 -9.93 4.33 8.82
CA GLY A 208 -10.36 5.64 8.35
C GLY A 208 -9.54 6.17 7.18
N VAL A 209 -9.91 7.38 6.78
CA VAL A 209 -9.14 8.21 5.84
C VAL A 209 -8.37 9.24 6.66
N HIS A 210 -7.11 9.45 6.33
CA HIS A 210 -6.34 10.55 6.92
C HIS A 210 -6.58 11.82 6.07
N ASP A 211 -7.45 12.69 6.57
CA ASP A 211 -7.90 13.90 5.88
C ASP A 211 -7.39 15.15 6.62
N SER A 212 -6.11 15.47 6.40
CA SER A 212 -5.50 16.69 6.92
C SER A 212 -5.30 17.73 5.81
N PRO A 213 -5.08 19.01 6.14
CA PRO A 213 -4.71 20.04 5.16
C PRO A 213 -3.46 19.67 4.36
N ALA A 214 -2.47 19.01 4.99
CA ALA A 214 -1.28 18.53 4.33
C ALA A 214 -1.62 17.40 3.35
N ALA A 215 -2.40 16.39 3.76
CA ALA A 215 -2.81 15.26 2.92
C ALA A 215 -3.58 15.72 1.68
N ARG A 216 -4.51 16.69 1.82
CA ARG A 216 -5.28 17.26 0.69
C ARG A 216 -4.42 17.94 -0.38
N THR A 217 -3.22 18.35 -0.03
CA THR A 217 -2.28 19.00 -0.96
C THR A 217 -1.16 18.08 -1.43
N ALA A 218 -0.83 17.04 -0.69
CA ALA A 218 0.35 16.20 -0.95
C ALA A 218 0.19 15.23 -2.13
N SER A 219 -1.02 14.76 -2.40
CA SER A 219 -1.36 13.86 -3.51
C SER A 219 -2.78 14.14 -3.99
N ASP A 220 -3.21 13.49 -5.08
CA ASP A 220 -4.62 13.43 -5.49
C ASP A 220 -5.41 12.31 -4.79
N HIS A 221 -4.74 11.44 -4.04
CA HIS A 221 -5.33 10.50 -3.10
C HIS A 221 -5.12 10.95 -1.66
N LEU A 222 -6.10 10.69 -0.79
CA LEU A 222 -5.91 10.73 0.65
C LEU A 222 -5.41 9.37 1.14
N PRO A 223 -4.48 9.33 2.09
CA PRO A 223 -4.08 8.07 2.71
C PRO A 223 -5.24 7.44 3.47
N ILE A 224 -5.26 6.12 3.48
CA ILE A 224 -6.17 5.34 4.31
C ILE A 224 -5.38 4.55 5.34
N TRP A 225 -5.98 4.28 6.48
CA TRP A 225 -5.37 3.53 7.56
C TRP A 225 -6.34 2.55 8.20
N ALA A 226 -5.79 1.51 8.83
CA ALA A 226 -6.52 0.61 9.69
C ALA A 226 -5.61 0.12 10.83
N THR A 227 -6.22 -0.26 11.95
CA THR A 227 -5.55 -0.96 13.05
C THR A 227 -6.05 -2.39 13.06
N VAL A 228 -5.12 -3.35 12.96
CA VAL A 228 -5.40 -4.79 12.96
C VAL A 228 -4.95 -5.44 14.26
N ALA A 229 -5.68 -6.44 14.69
CA ALA A 229 -5.38 -7.30 15.83
C ALA A 229 -5.74 -8.75 15.48
N PRO A 230 -5.20 -9.75 16.15
CA PRO A 230 -5.71 -11.12 16.05
C PRO A 230 -7.22 -11.17 16.33
N ALA A 231 -7.94 -12.04 15.60
CA ALA A 231 -9.39 -12.21 15.74
C ALA A 231 -9.75 -12.84 17.08
#